data_d4f9094d143c170061e3388d9a15a594
#
_entry.id   d4f9094d143c170061e3388d9a15a594
#
_cell.length_a   1.000
_cell.length_b   1.000
_cell.length_c   1.000
_cell.angle_alpha   90.00
_cell.angle_beta   90.00
_cell.angle_gamma   90.00
#
_symmetry.space_group_name_H-M   'P 1'
#
loop_
_entity.id
_entity.type
_entity.pdbx_description
1 polymer ?
#
loop_
_entity_poly.entity_id
_entity_poly.type
_entity_poly.pdbx_seq_one_letter_code
_entity_poly.pdbx_strand_id
1 'polypeptide(L)'
;MCTVVILRRLGHPWPLLLAANRDEMKDRPWRPPDRHWPDRPEVVAGIDLEAGGTWLGMNDTGVVAAIMNRTASLGPAPDKRSRGELVLDALDSADAADAAERLRHLDGNAWRPFNLVVADNRDAFWLRSRGNAAGGQVESFPLPEGLSMLTARERNDPVSSRIERYLDRFGAALPPDPAPDSEGGDWAEWRDLMADTQRGPDGEPDSAMCIETGFGFATTSSSLIALPAAGRPDPSVWMFSAGPPATCPYEPVAALDGPSAAVRAAG
;
A
#
# COMPACT_ATOMS: atom_id res chain seq x y z
N MET A 1 11.05 2.00 6.86
CA MET A 1 9.85 1.13 7.04
C MET A 1 8.74 1.66 6.17
N CYS A 2 8.07 0.78 5.40
CA CYS A 2 6.96 1.21 4.52
C CYS A 2 5.89 1.98 5.28
N THR A 3 5.21 2.87 4.58
CA THR A 3 4.12 3.69 5.13
C THR A 3 2.91 3.59 4.22
N VAL A 4 1.73 3.48 4.83
CA VAL A 4 0.43 3.61 4.16
C VAL A 4 -0.37 4.68 4.87
N VAL A 5 -0.86 5.63 4.10
CA VAL A 5 -1.83 6.66 4.51
C VAL A 5 -3.11 6.37 3.75
N ILE A 6 -4.22 6.27 4.47
CA ILE A 6 -5.52 5.96 3.89
C ILE A 6 -6.57 6.94 4.41
N LEU A 7 -7.35 7.52 3.50
CA LEU A 7 -8.47 8.40 3.84
C LEU A 7 -9.77 7.75 3.35
N ARG A 8 -10.65 7.44 4.29
CA ARG A 8 -12.00 6.95 4.02
C ARG A 8 -13.03 8.08 4.14
N ARG A 9 -13.84 8.25 3.11
CA ARG A 9 -14.87 9.29 3.03
C ARG A 9 -16.20 8.68 2.58
N LEU A 10 -16.94 8.09 3.50
CA LEU A 10 -18.21 7.43 3.18
C LEU A 10 -19.18 8.42 2.50
N GLY A 11 -19.81 7.97 1.42
CA GLY A 11 -20.72 8.80 0.63
C GLY A 11 -20.04 9.83 -0.30
N HIS A 12 -18.71 9.93 -0.30
CA HIS A 12 -17.97 10.80 -1.23
C HIS A 12 -17.86 10.13 -2.61
N PRO A 13 -17.79 10.90 -3.73
CA PRO A 13 -17.48 10.35 -5.07
C PRO A 13 -16.20 9.48 -5.13
N TRP A 14 -15.21 9.81 -4.30
CA TRP A 14 -13.97 9.04 -4.10
C TRP A 14 -13.89 8.59 -2.64
N PRO A 15 -14.54 7.46 -2.26
CA PRO A 15 -14.64 7.03 -0.87
C PRO A 15 -13.33 6.53 -0.27
N LEU A 16 -12.37 6.15 -1.11
CA LEU A 16 -11.06 5.68 -0.68
C LEU A 16 -9.94 6.40 -1.44
N LEU A 17 -9.06 7.04 -0.66
CA LEU A 17 -7.77 7.52 -1.13
C LEU A 17 -6.67 6.83 -0.34
N LEU A 18 -5.60 6.42 -1.02
CA LEU A 18 -4.45 5.76 -0.42
C LEU A 18 -3.15 6.34 -0.97
N ALA A 19 -2.19 6.63 -0.09
CA ALA A 19 -0.80 6.92 -0.45
C ALA A 19 0.12 5.93 0.26
N ALA A 20 1.16 5.43 -0.43
CA ALA A 20 2.09 4.47 0.14
C ALA A 20 3.52 4.71 -0.34
N ASN A 21 4.48 4.69 0.59
CA ASN A 21 5.91 4.63 0.31
C ASN A 21 6.44 3.23 0.61
N ARG A 22 7.17 2.65 -0.34
CA ARG A 22 7.94 1.43 -0.15
C ARG A 22 9.35 1.78 0.26
N ASP A 23 9.71 1.43 1.49
CA ASP A 23 11.08 1.56 1.97
C ASP A 23 11.75 0.18 1.97
N GLU A 24 12.83 0.03 1.20
CA GLU A 24 13.53 -1.23 1.00
C GLU A 24 15.01 -0.98 0.69
N MET A 25 15.82 -2.03 0.62
CA MET A 25 17.20 -1.95 0.12
C MET A 25 17.18 -1.56 -1.35
N LYS A 26 18.05 -0.60 -1.73
CA LYS A 26 18.13 -0.09 -3.11
C LYS A 26 18.54 -1.15 -4.14
N ASP A 27 19.31 -2.14 -3.70
CA ASP A 27 19.80 -3.25 -4.53
C ASP A 27 18.81 -4.41 -4.66
N ARG A 28 17.69 -4.38 -3.91
CA ARG A 28 16.63 -5.40 -4.01
C ARG A 28 15.89 -5.27 -5.35
N PRO A 29 15.97 -6.27 -6.25
CA PRO A 29 15.41 -6.16 -7.59
C PRO A 29 13.87 -6.23 -7.56
N TRP A 30 13.22 -5.36 -8.32
CA TRP A 30 11.77 -5.29 -8.46
C TRP A 30 11.37 -4.72 -9.83
N ARG A 31 10.07 -4.83 -10.17
CA ARG A 31 9.48 -4.15 -11.33
C ARG A 31 8.27 -3.31 -10.91
N PRO A 32 7.93 -2.25 -11.68
CA PRO A 32 6.77 -1.41 -11.42
C PRO A 32 5.45 -2.18 -11.56
N PRO A 33 4.33 -1.60 -11.12
CA PRO A 33 3.01 -2.21 -11.24
C PRO A 33 2.67 -2.58 -12.69
N ASP A 34 2.35 -3.86 -12.88
CA ASP A 34 1.90 -4.45 -14.15
C ASP A 34 1.19 -5.78 -13.83
N ARG A 35 0.69 -6.49 -14.85
CA ARG A 35 0.11 -7.83 -14.74
C ARG A 35 1.21 -8.89 -14.82
N HIS A 36 1.88 -9.15 -13.72
CA HIS A 36 3.06 -10.02 -13.66
C HIS A 36 2.75 -11.52 -13.49
N TRP A 37 1.56 -11.88 -13.01
CA TRP A 37 1.21 -13.27 -12.68
C TRP A 37 0.22 -13.81 -13.70
N PRO A 38 0.63 -14.79 -14.57
CA PRO A 38 -0.26 -15.38 -15.58
C PRO A 38 -1.46 -16.13 -14.98
N ASP A 39 -1.33 -16.63 -13.75
CA ASP A 39 -2.37 -17.30 -12.98
C ASP A 39 -3.30 -16.35 -12.23
N ARG A 40 -3.00 -15.04 -12.24
CA ARG A 40 -3.78 -13.94 -11.65
C ARG A 40 -3.88 -12.76 -12.62
N PRO A 41 -4.51 -12.94 -13.80
CA PRO A 41 -4.52 -11.93 -14.86
C PRO A 41 -5.27 -10.64 -14.45
N GLU A 42 -6.12 -10.71 -13.43
CA GLU A 42 -6.85 -9.57 -12.85
C GLU A 42 -6.01 -8.71 -11.89
N VAL A 43 -4.80 -9.15 -11.51
CA VAL A 43 -3.96 -8.47 -10.54
C VAL A 43 -2.97 -7.53 -11.22
N VAL A 44 -3.02 -6.25 -10.85
CA VAL A 44 -2.00 -5.24 -11.17
C VAL A 44 -1.21 -4.94 -9.90
N ALA A 45 0.09 -5.19 -9.90
CA ALA A 45 0.95 -4.96 -8.74
C ALA A 45 2.43 -4.85 -9.14
N GLY A 46 3.24 -4.19 -8.31
CA GLY A 46 4.70 -4.29 -8.45
C GLY A 46 5.17 -5.69 -8.06
N ILE A 47 6.20 -6.22 -8.71
CA ILE A 47 6.76 -7.54 -8.36
C ILE A 47 8.13 -7.41 -7.68
N ASP A 48 8.29 -8.09 -6.55
CA ASP A 48 9.56 -8.35 -5.90
C ASP A 48 10.22 -9.55 -6.56
N LEU A 49 11.33 -9.34 -7.26
CA LEU A 49 11.95 -10.40 -8.07
C LEU A 49 12.72 -11.43 -7.24
N GLU A 50 13.05 -11.15 -5.97
CA GLU A 50 13.65 -12.14 -5.09
C GLU A 50 12.62 -13.08 -4.47
N ALA A 51 11.49 -12.53 -4.02
CA ALA A 51 10.49 -13.27 -3.27
C ALA A 51 9.27 -13.68 -4.11
N GLY A 52 9.12 -13.18 -5.34
CA GLY A 52 8.02 -13.47 -6.25
C GLY A 52 6.65 -12.90 -5.87
N GLY A 53 6.56 -12.21 -4.71
CA GLY A 53 5.35 -11.56 -4.22
C GLY A 53 5.34 -10.06 -4.50
N THR A 54 4.45 -9.34 -3.83
CA THR A 54 4.30 -7.89 -3.97
C THR A 54 4.16 -7.17 -2.63
N TRP A 55 4.37 -5.85 -2.62
CA TRP A 55 4.17 -4.99 -1.45
C TRP A 55 2.86 -4.21 -1.50
N LEU A 56 2.33 -3.97 -2.70
CA LEU A 56 1.08 -3.26 -2.95
C LEU A 56 0.54 -3.66 -4.32
N GLY A 57 -0.77 -3.88 -4.39
CA GLY A 57 -1.46 -4.22 -5.62
C GLY A 57 -2.94 -3.87 -5.57
N MET A 58 -3.58 -3.96 -6.74
CA MET A 58 -5.01 -3.82 -6.93
C MET A 58 -5.49 -4.87 -7.94
N ASN A 59 -6.70 -5.40 -7.75
CA ASN A 59 -7.34 -6.27 -8.74
C ASN A 59 -8.43 -5.52 -9.54
N ASP A 60 -8.93 -6.15 -10.58
CA ASP A 60 -9.93 -5.58 -11.48
C ASP A 60 -11.30 -5.32 -10.81
N THR A 61 -11.57 -5.89 -9.63
CA THR A 61 -12.78 -5.60 -8.83
C THR A 61 -12.61 -4.41 -7.91
N GLY A 62 -11.40 -3.83 -7.84
CA GLY A 62 -11.08 -2.66 -7.03
C GLY A 62 -10.66 -2.98 -5.59
N VAL A 63 -10.29 -4.23 -5.30
CA VAL A 63 -9.62 -4.54 -4.02
C VAL A 63 -8.18 -4.07 -4.10
N VAL A 64 -7.75 -3.28 -3.11
CA VAL A 64 -6.37 -2.82 -2.92
C VAL A 64 -5.80 -3.48 -1.68
N ALA A 65 -4.56 -3.98 -1.75
CA ALA A 65 -3.88 -4.55 -0.61
C ALA A 65 -2.43 -4.06 -0.52
N ALA A 66 -1.97 -3.73 0.70
CA ALA A 66 -0.62 -3.24 0.96
C ALA A 66 -0.04 -3.83 2.24
N ILE A 67 1.20 -4.36 2.17
CA ILE A 67 1.89 -5.04 3.28
C ILE A 67 3.02 -4.21 3.83
N MET A 68 3.17 -4.22 5.15
CA MET A 68 4.26 -3.56 5.86
C MET A 68 4.88 -4.51 6.88
N ASN A 69 6.18 -4.40 7.06
CA ASN A 69 6.89 -5.09 8.12
C ASN A 69 6.51 -4.48 9.47
N ARG A 70 6.42 -5.30 10.52
CA ARG A 70 6.36 -4.79 11.90
C ARG A 70 7.76 -4.57 12.47
N THR A 71 7.84 -3.83 13.58
CA THR A 71 9.11 -3.57 14.29
C THR A 71 9.86 -4.88 14.54
N ALA A 72 11.17 -4.88 14.33
CA ALA A 72 12.07 -6.02 14.48
C ALA A 72 11.74 -7.24 13.60
N SER A 73 11.01 -7.05 12.48
CA SER A 73 10.66 -8.14 11.57
C SER A 73 11.18 -7.96 10.13
N LEU A 74 12.19 -7.11 9.91
CA LEU A 74 12.80 -6.92 8.59
C LEU A 74 13.55 -8.17 8.11
N GLY A 75 13.66 -8.31 6.79
CA GLY A 75 14.39 -9.38 6.11
C GLY A 75 13.65 -10.73 6.09
N PRO A 76 14.23 -11.72 5.40
CA PRO A 76 13.74 -13.10 5.39
C PRO A 76 14.02 -13.78 6.73
N ALA A 77 13.37 -14.93 6.98
CA ALA A 77 13.69 -15.83 8.08
C ALA A 77 13.55 -17.27 7.60
N PRO A 78 14.40 -18.20 8.09
CA PRO A 78 14.24 -19.62 7.82
C PRO A 78 12.82 -20.07 8.20
N ASP A 79 12.26 -20.96 7.42
CA ASP A 79 10.93 -21.55 7.65
C ASP A 79 9.76 -20.57 7.65
N LYS A 80 9.94 -19.34 7.12
CA LYS A 80 8.87 -18.34 6.94
C LYS A 80 8.63 -18.05 5.47
N ARG A 81 7.34 -17.98 5.13
CA ARG A 81 6.88 -17.54 3.79
C ARG A 81 7.12 -16.05 3.57
N SER A 82 7.17 -15.63 2.32
CA SER A 82 7.21 -14.20 1.96
C SER A 82 5.88 -13.52 2.31
N ARG A 83 5.94 -12.38 3.00
CA ARG A 83 4.74 -11.57 3.30
C ARG A 83 4.08 -11.01 2.03
N GLY A 84 4.84 -10.87 0.95
CA GLY A 84 4.30 -10.42 -0.34
C GLY A 84 3.26 -11.36 -0.95
N GLU A 85 3.23 -12.63 -0.54
CA GLU A 85 2.18 -13.59 -0.91
C GLU A 85 0.81 -13.21 -0.31
N LEU A 86 0.78 -12.63 0.91
CA LEU A 86 -0.46 -12.21 1.56
C LEU A 86 -1.20 -11.11 0.79
N VAL A 87 -0.46 -10.25 0.07
CA VAL A 87 -1.07 -9.25 -0.80
C VAL A 87 -1.73 -9.95 -1.99
N LEU A 88 -1.08 -10.90 -2.63
CA LEU A 88 -1.65 -11.67 -3.74
C LEU A 88 -2.88 -12.45 -3.27
N ASP A 89 -2.78 -13.12 -2.11
CA ASP A 89 -3.90 -13.84 -1.50
C ASP A 89 -5.10 -12.90 -1.20
N ALA A 90 -4.85 -11.66 -0.78
CA ALA A 90 -5.93 -10.67 -0.60
C ALA A 90 -6.59 -10.29 -1.93
N LEU A 91 -5.78 -10.12 -2.98
CA LEU A 91 -6.24 -9.72 -4.32
C LEU A 91 -6.97 -10.83 -5.09
N ASP A 92 -6.93 -12.08 -4.61
CA ASP A 92 -7.76 -13.19 -5.11
C ASP A 92 -9.24 -13.08 -4.67
N SER A 93 -9.61 -12.07 -3.87
CA SER A 93 -10.97 -11.85 -3.36
C SER A 93 -11.72 -10.82 -4.19
N ALA A 94 -13.05 -10.97 -4.24
CA ALA A 94 -13.93 -10.05 -4.98
C ALA A 94 -14.16 -8.71 -4.25
N ASP A 95 -14.01 -8.69 -2.92
CA ASP A 95 -14.14 -7.50 -2.08
C ASP A 95 -13.25 -7.57 -0.84
N ALA A 96 -13.08 -6.42 -0.17
CA ALA A 96 -12.19 -6.29 0.99
C ALA A 96 -12.69 -7.07 2.21
N ALA A 97 -14.00 -7.24 2.37
CA ALA A 97 -14.56 -7.96 3.52
C ALA A 97 -14.30 -9.47 3.41
N ASP A 98 -14.47 -10.06 2.22
CA ASP A 98 -14.10 -11.45 1.94
C ASP A 98 -12.61 -11.68 2.14
N ALA A 99 -11.76 -10.81 1.59
CA ALA A 99 -10.31 -10.89 1.77
C ALA A 99 -9.93 -10.85 3.25
N ALA A 100 -10.46 -9.92 4.02
CA ALA A 100 -10.18 -9.80 5.45
C ALA A 100 -10.65 -11.02 6.25
N GLU A 101 -11.82 -11.56 5.93
CA GLU A 101 -12.35 -12.76 6.58
C GLU A 101 -11.50 -14.00 6.29
N ARG A 102 -11.10 -14.22 5.05
CA ARG A 102 -10.22 -15.33 4.67
C ARG A 102 -8.85 -15.25 5.35
N LEU A 103 -8.22 -14.08 5.30
CA LEU A 103 -6.87 -13.89 5.81
C LEU A 103 -6.79 -13.97 7.34
N ARG A 104 -7.83 -13.59 8.08
CA ARG A 104 -7.83 -13.70 9.55
C ARG A 104 -7.79 -15.15 10.06
N HIS A 105 -8.13 -16.12 9.22
CA HIS A 105 -8.08 -17.55 9.56
C HIS A 105 -6.73 -18.20 9.24
N LEU A 106 -5.77 -17.48 8.69
CA LEU A 106 -4.44 -17.99 8.41
C LEU A 106 -3.63 -18.16 9.71
N ASP A 107 -2.73 -19.14 9.72
CA ASP A 107 -1.71 -19.25 10.78
C ASP A 107 -0.64 -18.19 10.54
N GLY A 108 -0.73 -17.07 11.24
CA GLY A 108 0.22 -15.98 11.16
C GLY A 108 1.66 -16.34 11.53
N ASN A 109 1.89 -17.55 12.11
CA ASN A 109 3.24 -18.07 12.35
C ASN A 109 3.94 -18.49 11.04
N ALA A 110 3.20 -18.70 9.94
CA ALA A 110 3.81 -18.99 8.66
C ALA A 110 4.64 -17.81 8.11
N TRP A 111 4.41 -16.60 8.60
CA TRP A 111 5.12 -15.38 8.22
C TRP A 111 5.80 -14.70 9.40
N ARG A 112 6.75 -13.83 9.11
CA ARG A 112 7.22 -12.85 10.10
C ARG A 112 6.12 -11.84 10.39
N PRO A 113 6.12 -11.18 11.58
CA PRO A 113 5.12 -10.17 11.94
C PRO A 113 4.89 -9.14 10.83
N PHE A 114 3.62 -8.80 10.60
CA PHE A 114 3.19 -7.89 9.54
C PHE A 114 2.01 -7.01 9.95
N ASN A 115 1.86 -5.90 9.22
CA ASN A 115 0.64 -5.13 9.06
C ASN A 115 0.21 -5.25 7.60
N LEU A 116 -1.06 -5.53 7.34
CA LEU A 116 -1.65 -5.59 6.01
C LEU A 116 -2.89 -4.71 5.98
N VAL A 117 -2.97 -3.82 5.01
CA VAL A 117 -4.20 -3.11 4.68
C VAL A 117 -4.87 -3.82 3.52
N VAL A 118 -6.17 -4.04 3.63
CA VAL A 118 -7.03 -4.51 2.54
C VAL A 118 -8.23 -3.59 2.47
N ALA A 119 -8.51 -3.04 1.29
CA ALA A 119 -9.58 -2.06 1.12
C ALA A 119 -10.21 -2.14 -0.26
N ASP A 120 -11.46 -1.71 -0.35
CA ASP A 120 -12.17 -1.40 -1.59
C ASP A 120 -12.91 -0.06 -1.44
N ASN A 121 -13.82 0.24 -2.34
CA ASN A 121 -14.60 1.48 -2.30
C ASN A 121 -15.76 1.49 -1.26
N ARG A 122 -15.94 0.43 -0.49
CA ARG A 122 -16.96 0.29 0.56
C ARG A 122 -16.32 0.07 1.92
N ASP A 123 -15.37 -0.87 1.98
CA ASP A 123 -14.79 -1.36 3.22
C ASP A 123 -13.26 -1.24 3.23
N ALA A 124 -12.70 -1.13 4.42
CA ALA A 124 -11.26 -1.18 4.60
C ALA A 124 -10.93 -1.82 5.95
N PHE A 125 -9.90 -2.66 5.94
CA PHE A 125 -9.45 -3.41 7.11
C PHE A 125 -7.94 -3.28 7.28
N TRP A 126 -7.53 -3.25 8.53
CA TRP A 126 -6.16 -3.45 8.95
C TRP A 126 -6.05 -4.82 9.60
N LEU A 127 -5.24 -5.68 9.01
CA LEU A 127 -4.89 -6.98 9.57
C LEU A 127 -3.46 -6.92 10.12
N ARG A 128 -3.23 -7.58 11.24
CA ARG A 128 -1.89 -7.72 11.78
C ARG A 128 -1.62 -9.13 12.28
N SER A 129 -0.36 -9.56 12.17
CA SER A 129 0.17 -10.67 12.95
C SER A 129 1.36 -10.20 13.77
N ARG A 130 1.40 -10.58 15.03
CA ARG A 130 2.53 -10.39 15.94
C ARG A 130 3.39 -11.66 16.04
N GLY A 131 3.11 -12.66 15.19
CA GLY A 131 3.80 -13.94 15.18
C GLY A 131 3.63 -14.73 16.45
N ASN A 132 4.64 -15.52 16.82
CA ASN A 132 4.62 -16.41 17.98
C ASN A 132 4.26 -15.69 19.30
N ALA A 133 4.62 -14.42 19.44
CA ALA A 133 4.31 -13.62 20.64
C ALA A 133 2.80 -13.49 20.90
N ALA A 134 1.95 -13.72 19.87
CA ALA A 134 0.49 -13.69 19.97
C ALA A 134 -0.15 -15.03 19.52
N GLY A 135 0.59 -16.14 19.65
CA GLY A 135 0.07 -17.47 19.29
C GLY A 135 -0.22 -17.65 17.79
N GLY A 136 0.38 -16.82 16.93
CA GLY A 136 0.20 -16.91 15.48
C GLY A 136 -1.13 -16.41 14.96
N GLN A 137 -1.93 -15.76 15.78
CA GLN A 137 -3.23 -15.23 15.35
C GLN A 137 -3.04 -14.04 14.37
N VAL A 138 -3.85 -14.02 13.31
CA VAL A 138 -4.06 -12.84 12.46
C VAL A 138 -5.30 -12.11 12.97
N GLU A 139 -5.12 -10.91 13.47
CA GLU A 139 -6.20 -10.06 13.98
C GLU A 139 -6.65 -9.12 12.85
N SER A 140 -7.96 -8.92 12.69
CA SER A 140 -8.56 -8.03 11.68
C SER A 140 -9.37 -6.95 12.36
N PHE A 141 -9.16 -5.70 11.95
CA PHE A 141 -9.84 -4.51 12.48
C PHE A 141 -10.39 -3.68 11.34
N PRO A 142 -11.67 -3.29 11.35
CA PRO A 142 -12.18 -2.33 10.38
C PRO A 142 -11.46 -0.99 10.56
N LEU A 143 -11.08 -0.36 9.44
CA LEU A 143 -10.56 1.00 9.46
C LEU A 143 -11.74 1.98 9.52
N PRO A 144 -11.73 2.96 10.44
CA PRO A 144 -12.80 3.92 10.56
C PRO A 144 -12.82 4.90 9.37
N GLU A 145 -13.90 5.65 9.25
CA GLU A 145 -13.95 6.82 8.40
C GLU A 145 -12.91 7.87 8.86
N GLY A 146 -12.43 8.69 7.91
CA GLY A 146 -11.35 9.64 8.13
C GLY A 146 -9.98 9.06 7.85
N LEU A 147 -8.95 9.69 8.40
CA LEU A 147 -7.55 9.41 8.13
C LEU A 147 -7.00 8.29 9.03
N SER A 148 -6.31 7.36 8.42
CA SER A 148 -5.52 6.33 9.10
C SER A 148 -4.12 6.28 8.52
N MET A 149 -3.12 6.18 9.38
CA MET A 149 -1.72 6.01 8.98
C MET A 149 -1.13 4.77 9.64
N LEU A 150 -0.46 3.95 8.85
CA LEU A 150 0.17 2.70 9.27
C LEU A 150 1.64 2.66 8.85
N THR A 151 2.46 2.16 9.75
CA THR A 151 3.86 1.87 9.55
C THR A 151 4.19 0.48 10.14
N ALA A 152 5.31 0.34 10.85
CA ALA A 152 5.67 -0.92 11.51
C ALA A 152 4.98 -1.14 12.87
N ARG A 153 4.14 -0.23 13.33
CA ARG A 153 3.44 -0.27 14.63
C ARG A 153 1.94 -0.37 14.44
N GLU A 154 1.19 0.01 15.48
CA GLU A 154 -0.26 0.07 15.43
C GLU A 154 -0.74 1.24 14.53
N ARG A 155 -2.00 1.18 14.13
CA ARG A 155 -2.63 2.28 13.38
C ARG A 155 -2.59 3.58 14.21
N ASN A 156 -2.15 4.67 13.59
CA ASN A 156 -2.05 6.01 14.21
C ASN A 156 -1.24 6.02 15.52
N ASP A 157 -0.29 5.10 15.70
CA ASP A 157 0.53 5.01 16.92
C ASP A 157 1.58 6.13 16.96
N PRO A 158 1.47 7.09 17.90
CA PRO A 158 2.39 8.22 17.99
C PRO A 158 3.82 7.83 18.43
N VAL A 159 4.03 6.60 18.89
CA VAL A 159 5.39 6.09 19.14
C VAL A 159 6.18 5.92 17.83
N SER A 160 5.51 5.87 16.69
CA SER A 160 6.17 6.03 15.40
C SER A 160 6.43 7.51 15.13
N SER A 161 7.69 7.94 15.11
CA SER A 161 8.09 9.33 14.83
C SER A 161 7.52 9.84 13.50
N ARG A 162 7.35 8.96 12.51
CA ARG A 162 6.71 9.27 11.24
C ARG A 162 5.22 9.56 11.41
N ILE A 163 4.48 8.73 12.15
CA ILE A 163 3.05 8.96 12.40
C ILE A 163 2.85 10.23 13.23
N GLU A 164 3.63 10.42 14.29
CA GLU A 164 3.59 11.61 15.13
C GLU A 164 3.77 12.90 14.30
N ARG A 165 4.69 12.90 13.33
CA ARG A 165 4.98 14.08 12.51
C ARG A 165 3.98 14.34 11.39
N TYR A 166 3.43 13.29 10.79
CA TYR A 166 2.71 13.43 9.52
C TYR A 166 1.21 13.23 9.61
N LEU A 167 0.68 12.55 10.64
CA LEU A 167 -0.75 12.28 10.74
C LEU A 167 -1.58 13.58 10.71
N ASP A 168 -1.21 14.56 11.53
CA ASP A 168 -1.90 15.85 11.58
C ASP A 168 -1.64 16.68 10.30
N ARG A 169 -0.47 16.57 9.69
CA ARG A 169 -0.15 17.25 8.42
C ARG A 169 -1.02 16.72 7.27
N PHE A 170 -1.21 15.40 7.16
CA PHE A 170 -2.16 14.83 6.21
C PHE A 170 -3.61 15.20 6.53
N GLY A 171 -3.95 15.32 7.81
CA GLY A 171 -5.27 15.79 8.26
C GLY A 171 -5.56 17.24 7.91
N ALA A 172 -4.54 18.09 7.87
CA ALA A 172 -4.63 19.51 7.51
C ALA A 172 -4.51 19.76 6.00
N ALA A 173 -3.91 18.82 5.26
CA ALA A 173 -3.74 18.92 3.82
C ALA A 173 -5.09 18.81 3.10
N LEU A 174 -5.20 19.50 1.96
CA LEU A 174 -6.36 19.34 1.07
C LEU A 174 -6.42 17.89 0.59
N PRO A 175 -7.54 17.20 0.78
CA PRO A 175 -7.70 15.84 0.25
C PRO A 175 -7.57 15.86 -1.27
N PRO A 176 -6.84 14.90 -1.87
CA PRO A 176 -6.72 14.81 -3.32
C PRO A 176 -8.07 14.79 -4.05
N ASP A 177 -8.11 15.44 -5.20
CA ASP A 177 -9.21 15.35 -6.16
C ASP A 177 -8.74 14.57 -7.40
N PRO A 178 -9.05 13.27 -7.49
CA PRO A 178 -8.66 12.43 -8.61
C PRO A 178 -9.54 12.60 -9.85
N ALA A 179 -10.10 13.79 -10.09
CA ALA A 179 -10.97 14.05 -11.23
C ALA A 179 -10.31 13.68 -12.56
N PRO A 180 -11.07 13.14 -13.54
CA PRO A 180 -10.54 12.59 -14.80
C PRO A 180 -9.98 13.64 -15.77
N ASP A 181 -10.22 14.93 -15.52
CA ASP A 181 -9.85 16.03 -16.44
C ASP A 181 -8.36 16.42 -16.38
N SER A 182 -7.63 15.89 -15.41
CA SER A 182 -6.19 16.07 -15.25
C SER A 182 -5.52 14.72 -15.20
N GLU A 183 -4.35 14.55 -15.78
CA GLU A 183 -3.55 13.32 -15.81
C GLU A 183 -3.39 12.66 -14.40
N GLY A 184 -4.47 12.02 -13.90
CA GLY A 184 -4.54 11.37 -12.58
C GLY A 184 -5.01 12.27 -11.43
N GLY A 185 -5.48 13.50 -11.66
CA GLY A 185 -6.06 14.39 -10.65
C GLY A 185 -5.05 15.26 -9.89
N ASP A 186 -5.58 16.09 -8.97
CA ASP A 186 -4.75 16.93 -8.11
C ASP A 186 -4.37 16.19 -6.81
N TRP A 187 -3.10 15.90 -6.68
CA TRP A 187 -2.49 15.26 -5.52
C TRP A 187 -1.40 16.13 -4.87
N ALA A 188 -1.32 17.43 -5.20
CA ALA A 188 -0.17 18.27 -4.91
C ALA A 188 0.28 18.18 -3.44
N GLU A 189 -0.60 18.45 -2.48
CA GLU A 189 -0.22 18.45 -1.06
C GLU A 189 0.18 17.05 -0.55
N TRP A 190 -0.51 16.00 -1.01
CA TRP A 190 -0.14 14.63 -0.62
C TRP A 190 1.18 14.19 -1.27
N ARG A 191 1.46 14.60 -2.52
CA ARG A 191 2.77 14.38 -3.16
C ARG A 191 3.89 15.03 -2.37
N ASP A 192 3.70 16.29 -1.97
CA ASP A 192 4.69 17.03 -1.18
C ASP A 192 4.97 16.35 0.16
N LEU A 193 3.92 15.88 0.86
CA LEU A 193 4.07 15.14 2.09
C LEU A 193 4.79 13.80 1.88
N MET A 194 4.43 13.04 0.84
CA MET A 194 5.08 11.75 0.53
C MET A 194 6.55 11.94 0.13
N ALA A 195 6.91 13.08 -0.46
CA ALA A 195 8.26 13.44 -0.90
C ALA A 195 9.13 14.06 0.20
N ASP A 196 8.58 14.38 1.38
CA ASP A 196 9.30 15.10 2.44
C ASP A 196 10.48 14.26 2.98
N THR A 197 11.70 14.76 2.75
CA THR A 197 12.96 14.17 3.20
C THR A 197 13.45 14.73 4.53
N GLN A 198 12.75 15.69 5.12
CA GLN A 198 13.18 16.33 6.36
C GLN A 198 13.04 15.34 7.53
N ARG A 199 14.13 15.16 8.25
CA ARG A 199 14.15 14.36 9.48
C ARG A 199 13.54 15.14 10.65
N GLY A 200 13.02 14.41 11.62
CA GLY A 200 12.56 14.98 12.89
C GLY A 200 13.73 15.47 13.75
N PRO A 201 13.39 16.07 14.93
CA PRO A 201 14.39 16.59 15.85
C PRO A 201 15.38 15.55 16.39
N ASP A 202 14.99 14.28 16.40
CA ASP A 202 15.83 13.13 16.77
C ASP A 202 16.88 12.78 15.73
N GLY A 203 16.77 13.33 14.50
CA GLY A 203 17.67 13.06 13.38
C GLY A 203 17.53 11.64 12.77
N GLU A 204 16.60 10.83 13.28
CA GLU A 204 16.42 9.47 12.81
C GLU A 204 15.89 9.45 11.37
N PRO A 205 16.47 8.63 10.48
CA PRO A 205 16.05 8.56 9.08
C PRO A 205 14.56 8.20 8.91
N ASP A 206 14.03 7.32 9.76
CA ASP A 206 12.66 6.83 9.67
C ASP A 206 11.61 7.83 10.16
N SER A 207 12.03 9.00 10.66
CA SER A 207 11.16 10.13 10.98
C SER A 207 10.77 10.96 9.74
N ALA A 208 11.48 10.83 8.62
CA ALA A 208 11.08 11.42 7.33
C ALA A 208 10.07 10.54 6.58
N MET A 209 9.30 11.12 5.68
CA MET A 209 8.37 10.35 4.83
C MET A 209 9.11 9.66 3.67
N CYS A 210 9.98 10.39 2.99
CA CYS A 210 10.88 9.86 1.96
C CYS A 210 12.29 9.73 2.57
N ILE A 211 12.77 8.51 2.74
CA ILE A 211 14.00 8.24 3.48
C ILE A 211 15.16 7.85 2.57
N GLU A 212 16.36 8.18 3.02
CA GLU A 212 17.60 7.66 2.49
C GLU A 212 18.62 7.46 3.64
N THR A 213 19.22 6.27 3.69
CA THR A 213 20.23 5.91 4.69
C THR A 213 21.58 5.65 4.04
N GLY A 214 22.66 5.82 4.80
CA GLY A 214 24.02 5.55 4.32
C GLY A 214 24.34 4.08 4.04
N PHE A 215 23.48 3.15 4.46
CA PHE A 215 23.65 1.70 4.25
C PHE A 215 22.75 1.12 3.13
N GLY A 216 22.14 1.98 2.30
CA GLY A 216 21.40 1.56 1.12
C GLY A 216 19.91 1.27 1.34
N PHE A 217 19.37 1.43 2.56
CA PHE A 217 17.94 1.36 2.80
C PHE A 217 17.29 2.73 2.52
N ALA A 218 16.27 2.77 1.67
CA ALA A 218 15.67 4.00 1.20
C ALA A 218 14.21 3.81 0.76
N THR A 219 13.48 4.90 0.57
CA THR A 219 12.23 4.88 -0.18
C THR A 219 12.54 4.57 -1.65
N THR A 220 12.04 3.44 -2.14
CA THR A 220 12.35 2.91 -3.48
C THR A 220 11.22 3.08 -4.48
N SER A 221 10.01 3.34 -4.03
CA SER A 221 8.85 3.67 -4.87
C SER A 221 7.74 4.30 -4.03
N SER A 222 6.82 4.96 -4.71
CA SER A 222 5.64 5.55 -4.09
C SER A 222 4.39 5.33 -4.95
N SER A 223 3.22 5.24 -4.31
CA SER A 223 1.93 5.02 -4.95
C SER A 223 0.89 5.98 -4.39
N LEU A 224 0.00 6.47 -5.28
CA LEU A 224 -1.19 7.23 -4.94
C LEU A 224 -2.37 6.55 -5.64
N ILE A 225 -3.37 6.12 -4.86
CA ILE A 225 -4.52 5.35 -5.36
C ILE A 225 -5.82 6.03 -4.95
N ALA A 226 -6.78 6.10 -5.86
CA ALA A 226 -8.15 6.49 -5.57
C ALA A 226 -9.13 5.50 -6.17
N LEU A 227 -10.12 5.11 -5.36
CA LEU A 227 -11.21 4.25 -5.81
C LEU A 227 -12.49 5.08 -5.91
N PRO A 228 -13.22 5.00 -7.05
CA PRO A 228 -14.50 5.68 -7.21
C PRO A 228 -15.61 4.97 -6.41
N ALA A 229 -16.63 5.71 -6.04
CA ALA A 229 -17.82 5.14 -5.43
C ALA A 229 -18.53 4.15 -6.38
N ALA A 230 -19.16 3.13 -5.81
CA ALA A 230 -19.90 2.14 -6.58
C ALA A 230 -20.94 2.81 -7.52
N GLY A 231 -20.99 2.34 -8.77
CA GLY A 231 -21.90 2.87 -9.79
C GLY A 231 -21.42 4.15 -10.50
N ARG A 232 -20.26 4.71 -10.14
CA ARG A 232 -19.66 5.79 -10.92
C ARG A 232 -18.96 5.25 -12.16
N PRO A 233 -18.98 6.00 -13.29
CA PRO A 233 -18.31 5.61 -14.51
C PRO A 233 -16.78 5.86 -14.47
N ASP A 234 -16.30 6.58 -13.46
CA ASP A 234 -14.89 6.93 -13.33
C ASP A 234 -14.04 5.68 -13.10
N PRO A 235 -12.89 5.52 -13.76
CA PRO A 235 -11.95 4.45 -13.47
C PRO A 235 -11.26 4.67 -12.12
N SER A 236 -10.74 3.59 -11.52
CA SER A 236 -9.78 3.72 -10.43
C SER A 236 -8.53 4.45 -10.91
N VAL A 237 -7.94 5.27 -10.05
CA VAL A 237 -6.70 6.00 -10.34
C VAL A 237 -5.56 5.36 -9.56
N TRP A 238 -4.45 5.08 -10.25
CA TRP A 238 -3.18 4.71 -9.61
C TRP A 238 -2.04 5.47 -10.28
N MET A 239 -1.43 6.38 -9.51
CA MET A 239 -0.22 7.10 -9.89
C MET A 239 0.96 6.46 -9.18
N PHE A 240 2.02 6.16 -9.90
CA PHE A 240 3.18 5.44 -9.38
C PHE A 240 4.48 6.20 -9.67
N SER A 241 5.32 6.36 -8.65
CA SER A 241 6.70 6.85 -8.78
C SER A 241 7.64 5.66 -8.71
N ALA A 242 8.39 5.42 -9.79
CA ALA A 242 9.35 4.30 -9.92
C ALA A 242 10.70 4.60 -9.23
N GLY A 243 10.67 5.41 -8.20
CA GLY A 243 11.81 5.82 -7.39
C GLY A 243 11.36 6.62 -6.17
N PRO A 244 12.31 7.28 -5.46
CA PRO A 244 11.97 8.19 -4.38
C PRO A 244 11.09 9.33 -4.87
N PRO A 245 9.91 9.58 -4.27
CA PRO A 245 8.98 10.62 -4.76
C PRO A 245 9.54 12.05 -4.66
N ALA A 246 10.61 12.24 -3.90
CA ALA A 246 11.34 13.52 -3.85
C ALA A 246 12.08 13.86 -5.15
N THR A 247 12.38 12.85 -5.99
CA THR A 247 13.21 13.02 -7.20
C THR A 247 12.61 12.36 -8.44
N CYS A 248 11.68 11.43 -8.28
CA CYS A 248 11.04 10.72 -9.38
C CYS A 248 9.58 11.17 -9.52
N PRO A 249 9.10 11.46 -10.74
CA PRO A 249 7.72 11.85 -10.98
C PRO A 249 6.77 10.68 -10.72
N TYR A 250 5.51 11.01 -10.48
CA TYR A 250 4.41 10.04 -10.53
C TYR A 250 3.86 9.96 -11.95
N GLU A 251 3.67 8.74 -12.43
CA GLU A 251 3.08 8.44 -13.73
C GLU A 251 1.86 7.53 -13.56
N PRO A 252 0.82 7.63 -14.41
CA PRO A 252 -0.31 6.71 -14.39
C PRO A 252 0.13 5.27 -14.60
N VAL A 253 -0.48 4.33 -13.87
CA VAL A 253 -0.27 2.89 -14.08
C VAL A 253 -1.14 2.41 -15.24
N ALA A 254 -0.57 2.31 -16.43
CA ALA A 254 -1.27 1.95 -17.67
C ALA A 254 -1.94 0.57 -17.65
N ALA A 255 -1.47 -0.37 -16.81
CA ALA A 255 -2.05 -1.70 -16.69
C ALA A 255 -3.49 -1.71 -16.13
N LEU A 256 -3.97 -0.59 -15.56
CA LEU A 256 -5.36 -0.43 -15.11
C LEU A 256 -6.35 -0.22 -16.26
N ASP A 257 -5.89 0.24 -17.43
CA ASP A 257 -6.77 0.51 -18.59
C ASP A 257 -7.34 -0.77 -19.24
N GLY A 258 -7.18 -1.90 -18.58
CA GLY A 258 -7.73 -3.20 -18.98
C GLY A 258 -6.65 -4.17 -19.54
N PRO A 259 -6.99 -5.45 -19.71
CA PRO A 259 -6.06 -6.41 -20.27
C PRO A 259 -5.65 -5.94 -21.67
N SER A 260 -4.36 -5.94 -21.94
CA SER A 260 -3.80 -5.71 -23.27
C SER A 260 -4.66 -6.42 -24.32
N ALA A 261 -4.91 -5.79 -25.47
CA ALA A 261 -5.73 -6.33 -26.57
C ALA A 261 -5.32 -7.77 -27.00
N ALA A 262 -4.14 -8.23 -26.62
CA ALA A 262 -3.66 -9.60 -26.83
C ALA A 262 -4.46 -10.67 -26.04
N VAL A 263 -5.07 -10.34 -24.90
CA VAL A 263 -5.86 -11.28 -24.09
C VAL A 263 -7.31 -11.35 -24.58
N ARG A 264 -7.84 -10.29 -25.20
CA ARG A 264 -9.19 -10.27 -25.78
C ARG A 264 -9.32 -11.08 -27.09
N ALA A 265 -8.21 -11.44 -27.73
CA ALA A 265 -8.20 -12.19 -28.98
C ALA A 265 -8.12 -13.71 -28.79
N ALA A 266 -8.03 -14.21 -27.57
CA ALA A 266 -7.92 -15.63 -27.22
C ALA A 266 -9.16 -16.19 -26.46
N GLY A 267 -10.24 -15.42 -26.33
CA GLY A 267 -11.50 -15.85 -25.68
C GLY A 267 -12.65 -16.06 -26.67
#